data_a1dcb5ec5299d07e3b1124cd4f6a83bb
#
_entry.id   a1dcb5ec5299d07e3b1124cd4f6a83bb
#
_cell.length_a   1.000
_cell.length_b   1.000
_cell.length_c   1.000
_cell.angle_alpha   90.00
_cell.angle_beta   90.00
_cell.angle_gamma   90.00
#
_symmetry.space_group_name_H-M   'P 1'
#
loop_
_entity.id
_entity.type
_entity.pdbx_description
1 polymer ?
#
loop_
_entity_poly.entity_id
_entity_poly.type
_entity_poly.pdbx_seq_one_letter_code
_entity_poly.pdbx_strand_id
1 'polypeptide(L)'
;MKLMKKVSSILAALLLAPLPAAEAMPSDPAQACVLKTGTFRHYAEDFARNDGELYKNAFPNALAWDFLKDNIPLLDCPDEEIQTAYFFRWWTYRKHIKQTPDGFIVDEFLPNVGWAGKFNSINCAAGHHLYEGRWLADPKYLDDYTRFWFHGGGDPRRYSFWAADSIWARMQVTGDDRVAKELLPDLIRNYEEWEKAKLDPDGLFWQTDDRDGMEASIGGSGYRATINSYMYGDALAIARISDRAGQKEVAERFRTKAEEIKRLTQDKLWDPSAQFFKVLPRGENAKLSDPRELHGYTPWYFNLPDADKSVAWKQIVDPQGFHAPFGPTTVEQRHPKFALSYAGHECQWNGPSWPFSTAITLTGMANLLNNYTQNVVGKKDYFDLLKIYAKSHRLKRDDGTVVPWIDENLNPSNGDWISRTRLKSWKNGTWDAGKGGEERGKDYNHSTFCDLVITGLIGLRPRGDDTVEVNPLVPEGAWDYFCLDRVPYHGCLLTIFYDKTGERYNRGKGFRVLAGGKEIAASDTLAKMTGVLPRN
;
A
#
# COMPACT_ATOMS: atom_id res chain seq x y z
N MET A 1 -91.87 8.94 28.83
CA MET A 1 -91.96 8.85 27.36
C MET A 1 -90.54 9.15 26.87
N LYS A 2 -89.76 8.10 26.55
CA LYS A 2 -88.32 8.18 26.23
C LYS A 2 -88.10 8.30 24.77
N LEU A 3 -87.39 9.34 24.32
CA LEU A 3 -86.93 9.51 22.97
C LEU A 3 -85.48 8.89 22.84
N MET A 4 -85.38 7.85 22.02
CA MET A 4 -84.04 7.26 21.69
C MET A 4 -83.48 8.01 20.47
N LYS A 5 -82.28 8.60 20.65
CA LYS A 5 -81.47 9.11 19.55
C LYS A 5 -80.59 8.00 18.99
N LYS A 6 -80.73 7.70 17.70
CA LYS A 6 -79.76 6.84 16.98
C LYS A 6 -78.52 7.64 16.66
N VAL A 7 -77.34 7.08 17.03
CA VAL A 7 -76.05 7.55 16.61
C VAL A 7 -75.55 6.59 15.52
N SER A 8 -75.37 7.12 14.31
CA SER A 8 -74.70 6.38 13.21
C SER A 8 -73.20 6.50 13.30
N SER A 9 -72.51 5.39 13.46
CA SER A 9 -71.06 5.32 13.43
C SER A 9 -70.60 5.13 11.98
N ILE A 10 -69.87 6.11 11.44
CA ILE A 10 -69.15 6.00 10.18
C ILE A 10 -67.80 5.37 10.46
N LEU A 11 -67.58 4.14 10.01
CA LEU A 11 -66.29 3.45 10.06
C LEU A 11 -65.46 3.91 8.84
N ALA A 12 -64.44 4.74 9.05
CA ALA A 12 -63.45 5.07 8.04
C ALA A 12 -62.41 3.93 7.97
N ALA A 13 -62.44 3.16 6.87
CA ALA A 13 -61.42 2.18 6.57
C ALA A 13 -60.15 2.91 6.06
N LEU A 14 -59.10 3.00 6.88
CA LEU A 14 -57.75 3.35 6.41
C LEU A 14 -57.19 2.16 5.62
N LEU A 15 -57.06 2.34 4.32
CA LEU A 15 -56.23 1.48 3.47
C LEU A 15 -54.76 1.71 3.82
N LEU A 16 -54.18 0.83 4.59
CA LEU A 16 -52.73 0.70 4.76
C LEU A 16 -52.15 0.11 3.46
N ALA A 17 -51.48 0.95 2.67
CA ALA A 17 -50.62 0.47 1.59
C ALA A 17 -49.51 -0.40 2.18
N PRO A 18 -49.17 -1.57 1.61
CA PRO A 18 -48.04 -2.36 2.10
C PRO A 18 -46.75 -1.57 1.88
N LEU A 19 -45.99 -1.36 2.94
CA LEU A 19 -44.61 -0.93 2.86
C LEU A 19 -43.84 -1.94 1.99
N PRO A 20 -42.95 -1.48 1.05
CA PRO A 20 -42.13 -2.41 0.32
C PRO A 20 -41.32 -3.24 1.32
N ALA A 21 -41.40 -4.56 1.21
CA ALA A 21 -40.62 -5.48 2.01
C ALA A 21 -39.14 -5.11 1.82
N ALA A 22 -38.43 -4.85 2.94
CA ALA A 22 -36.99 -4.74 2.90
C ALA A 22 -36.44 -6.06 2.34
N GLU A 23 -35.83 -6.00 1.15
CA GLU A 23 -35.15 -7.17 0.60
C GLU A 23 -34.10 -7.64 1.58
N ALA A 24 -34.26 -8.86 2.07
CA ALA A 24 -33.30 -9.50 2.96
C ALA A 24 -31.95 -9.58 2.23
N MET A 25 -30.86 -9.30 2.95
CA MET A 25 -29.51 -9.54 2.46
C MET A 25 -29.41 -10.98 1.97
N PRO A 26 -28.70 -11.25 0.85
CA PRO A 26 -28.49 -12.62 0.39
C PRO A 26 -27.85 -13.42 1.52
N SER A 27 -28.46 -14.54 1.89
CA SER A 27 -27.96 -15.43 2.95
C SER A 27 -26.67 -16.17 2.55
N ASP A 28 -26.29 -16.10 1.27
CA ASP A 28 -25.09 -16.73 0.71
C ASP A 28 -24.14 -15.63 0.19
N PRO A 29 -22.94 -15.46 0.78
CA PRO A 29 -21.92 -14.51 0.30
C PRO A 29 -21.55 -14.72 -1.17
N ALA A 30 -21.67 -15.94 -1.70
CA ALA A 30 -21.41 -16.25 -3.11
C ALA A 30 -22.41 -15.59 -4.08
N GLN A 31 -23.64 -15.30 -3.65
CA GLN A 31 -24.65 -14.61 -4.47
C GLN A 31 -24.42 -13.09 -4.55
N ALA A 32 -23.65 -12.53 -3.63
CA ALA A 32 -23.30 -11.10 -3.61
C ALA A 32 -22.17 -10.75 -4.60
N CYS A 33 -21.41 -11.74 -5.09
CA CYS A 33 -20.23 -11.53 -5.93
C CYS A 33 -20.60 -11.46 -7.42
N VAL A 34 -19.81 -10.67 -8.18
CA VAL A 34 -19.95 -10.52 -9.63
C VAL A 34 -19.05 -11.49 -10.39
N LEU A 35 -17.82 -11.65 -9.92
CA LEU A 35 -16.82 -12.48 -10.57
C LEU A 35 -16.90 -13.96 -10.11
N LYS A 36 -16.76 -14.88 -11.07
CA LYS A 36 -16.68 -16.32 -10.78
C LYS A 36 -15.26 -16.65 -10.34
N THR A 37 -15.09 -17.01 -9.08
CA THR A 37 -13.78 -17.26 -8.45
C THR A 37 -12.93 -18.24 -9.27
N GLY A 38 -13.50 -19.35 -9.76
CA GLY A 38 -12.78 -20.38 -10.51
C GLY A 38 -12.11 -19.88 -11.80
N THR A 39 -12.55 -18.74 -12.37
CA THR A 39 -11.95 -18.16 -13.58
C THR A 39 -10.48 -17.80 -13.39
N PHE A 40 -10.06 -17.45 -12.16
CA PHE A 40 -8.71 -16.96 -11.85
C PHE A 40 -7.77 -18.06 -11.32
N ARG A 41 -8.24 -19.30 -11.21
CA ARG A 41 -7.45 -20.42 -10.68
C ARG A 41 -6.17 -20.67 -11.48
N HIS A 42 -6.23 -20.47 -12.81
CA HIS A 42 -5.09 -20.67 -13.70
C HIS A 42 -3.87 -19.83 -13.31
N TYR A 43 -4.03 -18.61 -12.72
CA TYR A 43 -2.91 -17.80 -12.25
C TYR A 43 -2.09 -18.53 -11.19
N ALA A 44 -2.73 -19.08 -10.16
CA ALA A 44 -2.03 -19.82 -9.12
C ALA A 44 -1.34 -21.08 -9.66
N GLU A 45 -1.99 -21.79 -10.61
CA GLU A 45 -1.44 -22.99 -11.24
C GLU A 45 -0.24 -22.65 -12.13
N ASP A 46 -0.32 -21.57 -12.91
CA ASP A 46 0.75 -21.12 -13.81
C ASP A 46 1.98 -20.65 -13.03
N PHE A 47 1.79 -19.89 -11.97
CA PHE A 47 2.89 -19.44 -11.11
C PHE A 47 3.55 -20.62 -10.40
N ALA A 48 2.76 -21.57 -9.90
CA ALA A 48 3.28 -22.78 -9.25
C ALA A 48 4.10 -23.68 -10.20
N ARG A 49 3.69 -23.80 -11.49
CA ARG A 49 4.46 -24.55 -12.49
C ARG A 49 5.85 -23.96 -12.75
N ASN A 50 5.99 -22.66 -12.63
CA ASN A 50 7.23 -21.94 -12.89
C ASN A 50 8.10 -21.73 -11.65
N ASP A 51 7.63 -22.20 -10.47
CA ASP A 51 8.29 -22.04 -9.18
C ASP A 51 8.76 -23.39 -8.63
N GLY A 52 10.08 -23.57 -8.49
CA GLY A 52 10.66 -24.77 -7.86
C GLY A 52 10.41 -24.89 -6.36
N GLU A 53 9.67 -23.94 -5.76
CA GLU A 53 9.34 -23.87 -4.33
C GLU A 53 10.57 -24.10 -3.41
N LEU A 54 11.67 -23.41 -3.74
CA LEU A 54 12.94 -23.51 -3.01
C LEU A 54 12.75 -23.22 -1.50
N TYR A 55 11.83 -22.31 -1.18
CA TYR A 55 11.48 -21.94 0.19
C TYR A 55 10.00 -22.16 0.45
N LYS A 56 9.66 -22.81 1.57
CA LYS A 56 8.29 -23.12 1.98
C LYS A 56 7.94 -22.40 3.27
N ASN A 57 6.71 -21.88 3.34
CA ASN A 57 6.12 -21.31 4.53
C ASN A 57 4.75 -21.95 4.84
N ALA A 58 3.89 -21.26 5.61
CA ALA A 58 2.60 -21.81 6.07
C ALA A 58 1.69 -22.28 4.93
N PHE A 59 1.76 -21.62 3.77
CA PHE A 59 0.91 -21.91 2.61
C PHE A 59 1.76 -22.29 1.39
N PRO A 60 2.15 -23.57 1.21
CA PRO A 60 2.94 -24.02 0.06
C PRO A 60 2.16 -23.89 -1.26
N ASN A 61 2.85 -24.05 -2.40
CA ASN A 61 2.26 -23.91 -3.74
C ASN A 61 1.03 -24.79 -3.98
N ALA A 62 0.99 -25.99 -3.37
CA ALA A 62 -0.16 -26.89 -3.45
C ALA A 62 -1.44 -26.28 -2.83
N LEU A 63 -1.31 -25.35 -1.89
CA LEU A 63 -2.42 -24.63 -1.23
C LEU A 63 -2.63 -23.21 -1.77
N ALA A 64 -1.87 -22.80 -2.80
CA ALA A 64 -1.89 -21.42 -3.27
C ALA A 64 -3.29 -20.96 -3.71
N TRP A 65 -3.98 -21.78 -4.51
CA TRP A 65 -5.32 -21.40 -4.97
C TRP A 65 -6.34 -21.38 -3.82
N ASP A 66 -6.27 -22.32 -2.90
CA ASP A 66 -7.18 -22.35 -1.75
C ASP A 66 -7.00 -21.11 -0.88
N PHE A 67 -5.74 -20.67 -0.65
CA PHE A 67 -5.48 -19.41 0.03
C PHE A 67 -6.03 -18.21 -0.74
N LEU A 68 -5.73 -18.09 -2.03
CA LEU A 68 -6.11 -16.93 -2.84
C LEU A 68 -7.63 -16.81 -2.95
N LYS A 69 -8.35 -17.89 -3.30
CA LYS A 69 -9.80 -17.84 -3.49
C LYS A 69 -10.58 -17.39 -2.24
N ASP A 70 -10.01 -17.67 -1.05
CA ASP A 70 -10.68 -17.40 0.23
C ASP A 70 -10.25 -16.06 0.86
N ASN A 71 -9.08 -15.51 0.47
CA ASN A 71 -8.49 -14.39 1.19
C ASN A 71 -8.34 -13.10 0.39
N ILE A 72 -8.30 -13.12 -0.95
CA ILE A 72 -7.98 -11.89 -1.70
C ILE A 72 -9.16 -11.31 -2.45
N PRO A 73 -9.22 -9.99 -2.66
CA PRO A 73 -10.09 -9.40 -3.66
C PRO A 73 -9.73 -9.89 -5.07
N LEU A 74 -10.73 -10.12 -5.91
CA LEU A 74 -10.54 -10.57 -7.30
C LEU A 74 -10.56 -9.36 -8.24
N LEU A 75 -9.67 -9.34 -9.21
CA LEU A 75 -9.57 -8.29 -10.23
C LEU A 75 -9.81 -8.87 -11.64
N ASP A 76 -10.75 -8.27 -12.39
CA ASP A 76 -10.91 -8.45 -13.83
C ASP A 76 -10.71 -7.10 -14.52
N CYS A 77 -9.76 -6.99 -15.43
CA CYS A 77 -9.51 -5.79 -16.22
C CYS A 77 -8.93 -6.15 -17.61
N PRO A 78 -9.00 -5.22 -18.60
CA PRO A 78 -8.51 -5.53 -19.95
C PRO A 78 -6.97 -5.48 -20.08
N ASP A 79 -6.25 -5.03 -19.05
CA ASP A 79 -4.78 -4.96 -19.06
C ASP A 79 -4.18 -6.22 -18.42
N GLU A 80 -3.72 -7.13 -19.28
CA GLU A 80 -3.18 -8.42 -18.87
C GLU A 80 -1.92 -8.29 -18.00
N GLU A 81 -1.06 -7.28 -18.24
CA GLU A 81 0.15 -7.06 -17.43
C GLU A 81 -0.21 -6.67 -16.00
N ILE A 82 -1.16 -5.75 -15.84
CA ILE A 82 -1.64 -5.33 -14.51
C ILE A 82 -2.33 -6.49 -13.81
N GLN A 83 -3.22 -7.21 -14.51
CA GLN A 83 -3.96 -8.33 -13.91
C GLN A 83 -3.03 -9.48 -13.50
N THR A 84 -2.07 -9.83 -14.35
CA THR A 84 -1.07 -10.87 -14.04
C THR A 84 -0.19 -10.45 -12.86
N ALA A 85 0.32 -9.21 -12.84
CA ALA A 85 1.10 -8.72 -11.70
C ALA A 85 0.29 -8.69 -10.40
N TYR A 86 -1.01 -8.32 -10.46
CA TYR A 86 -1.90 -8.33 -9.30
C TYR A 86 -2.02 -9.72 -8.66
N PHE A 87 -2.34 -10.75 -9.46
CA PHE A 87 -2.45 -12.13 -8.94
C PHE A 87 -1.08 -12.68 -8.53
N PHE A 88 0.00 -12.33 -9.26
CA PHE A 88 1.36 -12.73 -8.89
C PHE A 88 1.77 -12.15 -7.54
N ARG A 89 1.49 -10.87 -7.28
CA ARG A 89 1.83 -10.23 -6.00
C ARG A 89 1.05 -10.83 -4.83
N TRP A 90 -0.21 -11.18 -4.98
CA TRP A 90 -0.93 -11.96 -3.97
C TRP A 90 -0.37 -13.35 -3.79
N TRP A 91 0.02 -14.00 -4.89
CA TRP A 91 0.61 -15.33 -4.85
C TRP A 91 1.97 -15.31 -4.13
N THR A 92 2.83 -14.30 -4.33
CA THR A 92 4.08 -14.13 -3.59
C THR A 92 3.82 -13.74 -2.14
N TYR A 93 2.92 -12.77 -1.86
CA TYR A 93 2.60 -12.35 -0.50
C TYR A 93 2.21 -13.54 0.41
N ARG A 94 1.39 -14.46 -0.09
CA ARG A 94 1.04 -15.71 0.61
C ARG A 94 2.27 -16.49 1.08
N LYS A 95 3.35 -16.53 0.28
CA LYS A 95 4.58 -17.28 0.60
C LYS A 95 5.32 -16.70 1.80
N HIS A 96 5.13 -15.41 2.07
CA HIS A 96 5.76 -14.69 3.18
C HIS A 96 4.97 -14.77 4.50
N ILE A 97 3.75 -15.28 4.49
CA ILE A 97 2.99 -15.53 5.71
C ILE A 97 3.59 -16.76 6.40
N LYS A 98 4.17 -16.53 7.58
CA LYS A 98 4.87 -17.54 8.37
C LYS A 98 4.13 -17.80 9.68
N GLN A 99 3.82 -19.06 9.93
CA GLN A 99 3.27 -19.47 11.22
C GLN A 99 4.39 -19.66 12.24
N THR A 100 4.24 -19.04 13.39
CA THR A 100 5.18 -19.11 14.52
C THR A 100 4.45 -19.57 15.79
N PRO A 101 5.16 -19.96 16.86
CA PRO A 101 4.53 -20.23 18.15
C PRO A 101 3.72 -19.05 18.72
N ASP A 102 4.06 -17.82 18.32
CA ASP A 102 3.43 -16.59 18.83
C ASP A 102 2.34 -16.05 17.89
N GLY A 103 1.94 -16.83 16.86
CA GLY A 103 0.98 -16.42 15.83
C GLY A 103 1.61 -16.22 14.46
N PHE A 104 0.87 -15.61 13.54
CA PHE A 104 1.37 -15.33 12.19
C PHE A 104 2.24 -14.07 12.16
N ILE A 105 3.29 -14.12 11.33
CA ILE A 105 4.07 -12.96 10.92
C ILE A 105 4.18 -12.93 9.40
N VAL A 106 4.63 -11.79 8.88
CA VAL A 106 4.99 -11.63 7.45
C VAL A 106 6.46 -11.31 7.39
N ASP A 107 7.24 -12.14 6.69
CA ASP A 107 8.67 -11.89 6.51
C ASP A 107 8.97 -11.14 5.19
N GLU A 108 10.16 -10.56 5.12
CA GLU A 108 10.65 -9.82 3.95
C GLU A 108 11.36 -10.76 2.98
N PHE A 109 12.17 -11.68 3.51
CA PHE A 109 12.92 -12.70 2.78
C PHE A 109 12.35 -14.08 3.08
N LEU A 110 12.21 -14.92 2.05
CA LEU A 110 11.84 -16.33 2.24
C LEU A 110 12.95 -17.12 2.95
N PRO A 111 14.24 -17.01 2.58
CA PRO A 111 15.34 -17.61 3.36
C PRO A 111 15.63 -16.80 4.62
N ASN A 112 16.20 -17.48 5.61
CA ASN A 112 16.73 -16.80 6.79
C ASN A 112 17.96 -15.96 6.41
N VAL A 113 18.01 -14.72 6.92
CA VAL A 113 19.13 -13.80 6.70
C VAL A 113 19.75 -13.38 8.04
N GLY A 114 21.07 -13.19 8.06
CA GLY A 114 21.82 -12.95 9.29
C GLY A 114 21.55 -11.60 9.99
N TRP A 115 20.94 -10.66 9.28
CA TRP A 115 20.57 -9.34 9.80
C TRP A 115 19.11 -9.23 10.24
N ALA A 116 18.30 -10.28 10.06
CA ALA A 116 16.92 -10.30 10.54
C ALA A 116 16.83 -10.51 12.06
N GLY A 117 15.68 -10.15 12.63
CA GLY A 117 15.34 -10.38 14.02
C GLY A 117 14.69 -11.74 14.27
N LYS A 118 13.93 -11.82 15.38
CA LYS A 118 13.18 -13.02 15.76
C LYS A 118 12.31 -13.50 14.62
N PHE A 119 12.33 -14.81 14.33
CA PHE A 119 11.57 -15.46 13.25
C PHE A 119 11.87 -14.95 11.84
N ASN A 120 13.03 -14.38 11.59
CA ASN A 120 13.45 -13.77 10.32
C ASN A 120 12.70 -12.45 10.01
N SER A 121 12.20 -11.75 11.02
CA SER A 121 11.47 -10.49 10.85
C SER A 121 12.40 -9.29 10.62
N ILE A 122 11.98 -8.38 9.74
CA ILE A 122 12.65 -7.11 9.46
C ILE A 122 11.57 -6.03 9.37
N ASN A 123 11.67 -5.00 10.21
CA ASN A 123 10.64 -3.97 10.27
C ASN A 123 10.68 -2.96 9.11
N CYS A 124 11.76 -2.90 8.35
CA CYS A 124 11.90 -2.00 7.20
C CYS A 124 10.72 -2.11 6.23
N ALA A 125 10.32 -3.34 5.90
CA ALA A 125 9.21 -3.61 4.98
C ALA A 125 7.83 -3.72 5.66
N ALA A 126 7.76 -3.67 7.00
CA ALA A 126 6.53 -3.97 7.74
C ALA A 126 5.36 -3.04 7.39
N GLY A 127 5.62 -1.76 7.12
CA GLY A 127 4.59 -0.85 6.65
C GLY A 127 3.97 -1.29 5.32
N HIS A 128 4.78 -1.75 4.36
CA HIS A 128 4.28 -2.32 3.11
C HIS A 128 3.48 -3.60 3.33
N HIS A 129 3.96 -4.49 4.22
CA HIS A 129 3.25 -5.73 4.55
C HIS A 129 1.84 -5.45 5.08
N LEU A 130 1.70 -4.47 5.98
CA LEU A 130 0.43 -4.08 6.57
C LEU A 130 -0.50 -3.41 5.53
N TYR A 131 0.03 -2.55 4.66
CA TYR A 131 -0.76 -1.90 3.61
C TYR A 131 -1.22 -2.89 2.54
N GLU A 132 -0.35 -3.79 2.08
CA GLU A 132 -0.74 -4.81 1.11
C GLU A 132 -1.74 -5.80 1.72
N GLY A 133 -1.41 -6.35 2.91
CA GLY A 133 -2.20 -7.38 3.56
C GLY A 133 -3.51 -6.91 4.18
N ARG A 134 -3.75 -5.58 4.35
CA ARG A 134 -5.00 -5.07 4.94
C ARG A 134 -6.27 -5.49 4.19
N TRP A 135 -6.10 -5.95 2.93
CA TRP A 135 -7.16 -6.44 2.06
C TRP A 135 -7.40 -7.96 2.15
N LEU A 136 -6.67 -8.69 3.01
CA LEU A 136 -6.94 -10.10 3.27
C LEU A 136 -8.26 -10.26 4.04
N ALA A 137 -9.06 -11.25 3.63
CA ALA A 137 -10.36 -11.53 4.25
C ALA A 137 -10.22 -12.00 5.70
N ASP A 138 -9.20 -12.83 6.00
CA ASP A 138 -8.91 -13.24 7.38
C ASP A 138 -8.02 -12.20 8.07
N PRO A 139 -8.56 -11.43 9.03
CA PRO A 139 -7.81 -10.41 9.74
C PRO A 139 -6.71 -10.97 10.65
N LYS A 140 -6.77 -12.27 10.97
CA LYS A 140 -5.87 -12.91 11.95
C LYS A 140 -4.40 -12.77 11.54
N TYR A 141 -4.08 -12.89 10.24
CA TYR A 141 -2.69 -12.78 9.77
C TYR A 141 -2.03 -11.46 10.18
N LEU A 142 -2.75 -10.37 9.99
CA LEU A 142 -2.23 -9.05 10.35
C LEU A 142 -2.45 -8.68 11.81
N ASP A 143 -3.47 -9.22 12.48
CA ASP A 143 -3.65 -9.02 13.92
C ASP A 143 -2.48 -9.60 14.70
N ASP A 144 -2.11 -10.85 14.40
CA ASP A 144 -0.96 -11.51 15.01
C ASP A 144 0.34 -10.76 14.66
N TYR A 145 0.54 -10.41 13.37
CA TYR A 145 1.74 -9.70 12.92
C TYR A 145 1.90 -8.32 13.55
N THR A 146 0.81 -7.59 13.71
CA THR A 146 0.81 -6.28 14.36
C THR A 146 1.22 -6.40 15.84
N ARG A 147 0.66 -7.38 16.57
CA ARG A 147 1.03 -7.65 17.96
C ARG A 147 2.47 -8.13 18.10
N PHE A 148 2.97 -8.90 17.14
CA PHE A 148 4.34 -9.39 17.16
C PHE A 148 5.36 -8.26 17.33
N TRP A 149 5.18 -7.12 16.68
CA TRP A 149 6.12 -6.00 16.77
C TRP A 149 6.25 -5.43 18.18
N PHE A 150 5.21 -5.49 18.99
CA PHE A 150 5.18 -4.86 20.32
C PHE A 150 5.16 -5.87 21.47
N HIS A 151 4.59 -7.05 21.26
CA HIS A 151 4.41 -8.07 22.30
C HIS A 151 5.12 -9.40 22.00
N GLY A 152 5.44 -9.68 20.72
CA GLY A 152 6.01 -10.94 20.27
C GLY A 152 7.54 -10.97 20.16
N GLY A 153 8.23 -9.89 20.52
CA GLY A 153 9.68 -9.77 20.45
C GLY A 153 10.21 -9.31 19.09
N GLY A 154 9.39 -8.65 18.30
CA GLY A 154 9.82 -7.84 17.15
C GLY A 154 10.65 -6.64 17.62
N ASP A 155 11.49 -6.11 16.73
CA ASP A 155 12.26 -4.88 16.95
C ASP A 155 11.74 -3.77 16.06
N PRO A 156 10.74 -2.96 16.52
CA PRO A 156 10.05 -1.99 15.69
C PRO A 156 10.89 -0.73 15.38
N ARG A 157 12.10 -0.61 15.95
CA ARG A 157 12.98 0.55 15.77
C ARG A 157 14.34 0.24 15.15
N ARG A 158 14.51 -0.99 14.66
CA ARG A 158 15.77 -1.37 14.00
C ARG A 158 16.00 -0.61 12.69
N TYR A 159 14.92 -0.39 11.94
CA TYR A 159 14.84 0.47 10.75
C TYR A 159 13.69 1.44 10.92
N SER A 160 13.70 2.53 10.16
CA SER A 160 12.56 3.44 10.09
C SER A 160 11.36 2.76 9.43
N PHE A 161 10.17 2.86 10.02
CA PHE A 161 8.92 2.54 9.35
C PHE A 161 7.73 3.22 10.04
N TRP A 162 6.60 3.30 9.38
CA TRP A 162 5.39 4.01 9.81
C TRP A 162 4.43 3.06 10.53
N ALA A 163 4.81 2.70 11.77
CA ALA A 163 4.13 1.67 12.54
C ALA A 163 2.68 2.01 12.89
N ALA A 164 2.43 3.18 13.48
CA ALA A 164 1.10 3.59 13.89
C ALA A 164 0.20 3.90 12.69
N ASP A 165 0.75 4.52 11.65
CA ASP A 165 0.01 4.82 10.42
C ASP A 165 -0.46 3.54 9.71
N SER A 166 0.39 2.51 9.63
CA SER A 166 0.01 1.25 8.99
C SER A 166 -1.06 0.48 9.78
N ILE A 167 -1.05 0.57 11.12
CA ILE A 167 -2.11 0.01 11.99
C ILE A 167 -3.43 0.77 11.79
N TRP A 168 -3.36 2.10 11.71
CA TRP A 168 -4.52 2.93 11.38
C TRP A 168 -5.07 2.60 10.00
N ALA A 169 -4.19 2.46 8.99
CA ALA A 169 -4.59 2.11 7.63
C ALA A 169 -5.33 0.76 7.55
N ARG A 170 -4.90 -0.23 8.36
CA ARG A 170 -5.60 -1.51 8.48
C ARG A 170 -6.98 -1.33 9.12
N MET A 171 -7.07 -0.56 10.23
CA MET A 171 -8.33 -0.27 10.88
C MET A 171 -9.34 0.41 9.94
N GLN A 172 -8.88 1.28 9.06
CA GLN A 172 -9.74 1.93 8.04
C GLN A 172 -10.35 0.93 7.04
N VAL A 173 -9.78 -0.24 6.86
CA VAL A 173 -10.34 -1.30 5.99
C VAL A 173 -11.24 -2.24 6.78
N THR A 174 -10.82 -2.65 7.97
CA THR A 174 -11.59 -3.60 8.77
C THR A 174 -12.80 -2.98 9.49
N GLY A 175 -12.76 -1.67 9.77
CA GLY A 175 -13.71 -1.00 10.66
C GLY A 175 -13.53 -1.38 12.14
N ASP A 176 -12.61 -2.28 12.45
CA ASP A 176 -12.36 -2.81 13.80
C ASP A 176 -11.19 -2.09 14.47
N ASP A 177 -11.46 -1.36 15.53
CA ASP A 177 -10.46 -0.57 16.24
C ASP A 177 -9.86 -1.27 17.48
N ARG A 178 -10.25 -2.53 17.77
CA ARG A 178 -9.81 -3.25 18.98
C ARG A 178 -8.30 -3.38 19.06
N VAL A 179 -7.63 -3.86 18.00
CA VAL A 179 -6.17 -4.02 17.98
C VAL A 179 -5.45 -2.67 18.05
N ALA A 180 -5.95 -1.66 17.34
CA ALA A 180 -5.37 -0.32 17.37
C ALA A 180 -5.46 0.30 18.77
N LYS A 181 -6.59 0.14 19.47
CA LYS A 181 -6.78 0.61 20.85
C LYS A 181 -5.95 -0.20 21.85
N GLU A 182 -5.87 -1.52 21.68
CA GLU A 182 -5.03 -2.41 22.49
C GLU A 182 -3.57 -1.95 22.48
N LEU A 183 -3.05 -1.65 21.30
CA LEU A 183 -1.65 -1.26 21.09
C LEU A 183 -1.37 0.23 21.29
N LEU A 184 -2.36 1.07 21.52
CA LEU A 184 -2.15 2.52 21.66
C LEU A 184 -1.06 2.91 22.68
N PRO A 185 -0.98 2.30 23.88
CA PRO A 185 0.11 2.60 24.82
C PRO A 185 1.49 2.25 24.27
N ASP A 186 1.59 1.17 23.50
CA ASP A 186 2.84 0.72 22.87
C ASP A 186 3.25 1.64 21.72
N LEU A 187 2.29 2.09 20.92
CA LEU A 187 2.52 3.05 19.83
C LEU A 187 3.03 4.39 20.37
N ILE A 188 2.41 4.89 21.45
CA ILE A 188 2.87 6.11 22.14
C ILE A 188 4.30 5.93 22.63
N ARG A 189 4.59 4.82 23.32
CA ARG A 189 5.94 4.51 23.83
C ARG A 189 6.93 4.38 22.66
N ASN A 190 6.58 3.69 21.59
CA ASN A 190 7.43 3.55 20.41
C ASN A 190 7.79 4.91 19.80
N TYR A 191 6.82 5.80 19.70
CA TYR A 191 7.04 7.17 19.21
C TYR A 191 7.99 7.95 20.12
N GLU A 192 7.76 7.93 21.43
CA GLU A 192 8.59 8.61 22.43
C GLU A 192 10.03 8.05 22.49
N GLU A 193 10.21 6.76 22.24
CA GLU A 193 11.55 6.17 22.10
C GLU A 193 12.27 6.61 20.80
N TRP A 194 11.53 6.83 19.72
CA TRP A 194 12.09 7.48 18.52
C TRP A 194 12.51 8.92 18.81
N GLU A 195 11.72 9.70 19.55
CA GLU A 195 12.09 11.06 19.96
C GLU A 195 13.39 11.07 20.76
N LYS A 196 13.51 10.21 21.76
CA LYS A 196 14.73 10.11 22.57
C LYS A 196 15.97 9.75 21.75
N ALA A 197 15.82 8.89 20.75
CA ALA A 197 16.94 8.36 19.98
C ALA A 197 17.34 9.21 18.78
N LYS A 198 16.37 9.91 18.14
CA LYS A 198 16.53 10.48 16.80
C LYS A 198 16.03 11.90 16.62
N LEU A 199 15.32 12.48 17.58
CA LEU A 199 14.87 13.87 17.51
C LEU A 199 15.98 14.79 18.02
N ASP A 200 16.48 15.67 17.17
CA ASP A 200 17.44 16.70 17.56
C ASP A 200 16.73 17.95 18.13
N PRO A 201 17.43 18.82 18.91
CA PRO A 201 16.84 20.00 19.54
C PRO A 201 16.16 20.99 18.57
N ASP A 202 16.50 20.94 17.30
CA ASP A 202 15.89 21.76 16.25
C ASP A 202 14.57 21.21 15.70
N GLY A 203 14.07 20.11 16.27
CA GLY A 203 12.74 19.55 16.03
C GLY A 203 12.62 18.61 14.85
N LEU A 204 13.72 18.25 14.18
CA LEU A 204 13.72 17.26 13.10
C LEU A 204 14.31 15.91 13.55
N PHE A 205 13.71 14.85 13.06
CA PHE A 205 14.26 13.49 13.18
C PHE A 205 15.37 13.28 12.17
N TRP A 206 16.47 12.65 12.63
CA TRP A 206 17.58 12.25 11.78
C TRP A 206 17.68 10.74 11.65
N GLN A 207 18.24 10.24 10.55
CA GLN A 207 18.50 8.83 10.34
C GLN A 207 19.75 8.63 9.49
N THR A 208 20.40 7.45 9.67
CA THR A 208 21.39 6.96 8.72
C THR A 208 20.71 6.34 7.51
N ASP A 209 21.31 6.43 6.34
CA ASP A 209 20.72 5.91 5.12
C ASP A 209 20.49 4.39 5.17
N ASP A 210 21.42 3.62 5.77
CA ASP A 210 21.29 2.17 5.98
C ASP A 210 20.12 1.80 6.90
N ARG A 211 19.83 2.63 7.92
CA ARG A 211 18.68 2.39 8.84
C ARG A 211 17.35 2.93 8.30
N ASP A 212 17.40 3.68 7.24
CA ASP A 212 16.23 4.01 6.41
C ASP A 212 15.98 2.94 5.33
N GLY A 213 16.86 1.92 5.25
CA GLY A 213 16.83 0.87 4.24
C GLY A 213 17.24 1.38 2.86
N MET A 214 18.08 2.43 2.79
CA MET A 214 18.46 3.14 1.55
C MET A 214 19.97 3.32 1.45
N GLU A 215 20.67 2.23 1.56
CA GLU A 215 22.12 2.15 1.58
C GLU A 215 22.75 2.73 0.31
N ALA A 216 23.86 3.43 0.47
CA ALA A 216 24.57 4.10 -0.62
C ALA A 216 23.72 5.14 -1.38
N SER A 217 22.72 5.74 -0.73
CA SER A 217 22.06 6.93 -1.26
C SER A 217 23.04 8.10 -1.34
N ILE A 218 22.90 8.97 -2.35
CA ILE A 218 23.87 10.06 -2.60
C ILE A 218 23.78 11.13 -1.51
N GLY A 219 22.56 11.44 -1.06
CA GLY A 219 22.32 12.39 0.02
C GLY A 219 22.80 11.89 1.38
N GLY A 220 22.93 10.58 1.54
CA GLY A 220 23.45 9.94 2.73
C GLY A 220 22.60 10.12 3.98
N SER A 221 23.27 10.11 5.14
CA SER A 221 22.67 10.23 6.47
C SER A 221 22.38 11.70 6.83
N GLY A 222 21.33 11.94 7.64
CA GLY A 222 20.96 13.28 8.08
C GLY A 222 19.47 13.42 8.42
N TYR A 223 18.95 14.63 8.38
CA TYR A 223 17.52 14.88 8.40
C TYR A 223 16.96 14.52 7.01
N ARG A 224 16.14 13.49 6.98
CA ARG A 224 15.63 12.88 5.74
C ARG A 224 14.12 13.06 5.67
N ALA A 225 13.61 13.26 4.45
CA ALA A 225 12.17 13.36 4.21
C ALA A 225 11.42 12.08 4.62
N THR A 226 12.07 10.91 4.54
CA THR A 226 11.55 9.60 4.95
C THR A 226 11.17 9.55 6.42
N ILE A 227 12.16 9.57 7.33
CA ILE A 227 11.91 9.44 8.77
C ILE A 227 10.96 10.54 9.29
N ASN A 228 11.09 11.79 8.81
CA ASN A 228 10.22 12.88 9.23
C ASN A 228 8.77 12.68 8.74
N SER A 229 8.56 12.12 7.54
CA SER A 229 7.23 11.76 7.05
C SER A 229 6.62 10.58 7.82
N TYR A 230 7.42 9.57 8.16
CA TYR A 230 6.96 8.44 8.96
C TYR A 230 6.52 8.89 10.36
N MET A 231 7.30 9.72 11.01
CA MET A 231 6.96 10.28 12.33
C MET A 231 5.75 11.22 12.28
N TYR A 232 5.58 11.97 11.18
CA TYR A 232 4.36 12.76 10.94
C TYR A 232 3.12 11.87 10.81
N GLY A 233 3.20 10.83 9.97
CA GLY A 233 2.10 9.88 9.78
C GLY A 233 1.74 9.15 11.07
N ASP A 234 2.75 8.69 11.81
CA ASP A 234 2.57 8.00 13.10
C ASP A 234 1.93 8.93 14.15
N ALA A 235 2.34 10.20 14.21
CA ALA A 235 1.72 11.16 15.13
C ALA A 235 0.23 11.37 14.81
N LEU A 236 -0.12 11.54 13.53
CA LEU A 236 -1.53 11.66 13.12
C LEU A 236 -2.33 10.38 13.41
N ALA A 237 -1.74 9.21 13.19
CA ALA A 237 -2.39 7.93 13.45
C ALA A 237 -2.65 7.74 14.96
N ILE A 238 -1.65 8.01 15.82
CA ILE A 238 -1.82 7.97 17.28
C ILE A 238 -2.91 8.95 17.71
N ALA A 239 -2.94 10.16 17.17
CA ALA A 239 -3.98 11.13 17.48
C ALA A 239 -5.38 10.60 17.14
N ARG A 240 -5.56 10.02 15.95
CA ARG A 240 -6.84 9.46 15.49
C ARG A 240 -7.29 8.24 16.31
N ILE A 241 -6.35 7.34 16.65
CA ILE A 241 -6.63 6.18 17.51
C ILE A 241 -7.00 6.65 18.93
N SER A 242 -6.31 7.67 19.45
CA SER A 242 -6.60 8.28 20.76
C SER A 242 -7.98 8.92 20.80
N ASP A 243 -8.43 9.60 19.73
CA ASP A 243 -9.81 10.12 19.64
C ASP A 243 -10.84 8.99 19.75
N ARG A 244 -10.61 7.87 19.04
CA ARG A 244 -11.49 6.70 19.11
C ARG A 244 -11.47 6.02 20.48
N ALA A 245 -10.35 6.13 21.19
CA ALA A 245 -10.22 5.65 22.57
C ALA A 245 -10.74 6.65 23.62
N GLY A 246 -11.23 7.83 23.20
CA GLY A 246 -11.71 8.89 24.10
C GLY A 246 -10.61 9.66 24.84
N GLN A 247 -9.34 9.49 24.43
CA GLN A 247 -8.15 10.11 25.05
C GLN A 247 -7.82 11.46 24.39
N LYS A 248 -8.68 12.45 24.56
CA LYS A 248 -8.61 13.75 23.86
C LYS A 248 -7.30 14.52 24.07
N GLU A 249 -6.76 14.51 25.29
CA GLU A 249 -5.49 15.22 25.61
C GLU A 249 -4.31 14.58 24.86
N VAL A 250 -4.27 13.26 24.77
CA VAL A 250 -3.26 12.53 23.99
C VAL A 250 -3.42 12.85 22.50
N ALA A 251 -4.65 12.83 22.01
CA ALA A 251 -4.93 13.16 20.61
C ALA A 251 -4.43 14.56 20.24
N GLU A 252 -4.69 15.56 21.07
CA GLU A 252 -4.25 16.93 20.82
C GLU A 252 -2.73 17.08 20.88
N ARG A 253 -2.08 16.47 21.87
CA ARG A 253 -0.62 16.41 21.98
C ARG A 253 0.02 15.89 20.68
N PHE A 254 -0.50 14.81 20.12
CA PHE A 254 0.06 14.20 18.91
C PHE A 254 -0.30 14.96 17.63
N ARG A 255 -1.44 15.66 17.56
CA ARG A 255 -1.71 16.61 16.47
C ARG A 255 -0.69 17.76 16.47
N THR A 256 -0.41 18.33 17.63
CA THR A 256 0.60 19.40 17.77
C THR A 256 1.98 18.93 17.28
N LYS A 257 2.40 17.71 17.66
CA LYS A 257 3.66 17.11 17.16
C LYS A 257 3.65 16.97 15.63
N ALA A 258 2.56 16.49 15.06
CA ALA A 258 2.43 16.34 13.62
C ALA A 258 2.54 17.69 12.89
N GLU A 259 1.84 18.72 13.34
CA GLU A 259 1.91 20.06 12.74
C GLU A 259 3.31 20.66 12.81
N GLU A 260 4.02 20.45 13.91
CA GLU A 260 5.40 20.93 14.06
C GLU A 260 6.35 20.21 13.08
N ILE A 261 6.28 18.88 12.98
CA ILE A 261 7.08 18.11 12.02
C ILE A 261 6.76 18.55 10.59
N LYS A 262 5.48 18.72 10.24
CA LYS A 262 5.05 19.20 8.92
C LYS A 262 5.72 20.54 8.59
N ARG A 263 5.60 21.50 9.49
CA ARG A 263 6.19 22.83 9.30
C ARG A 263 7.71 22.75 9.11
N LEU A 264 8.41 22.07 10.03
CA LEU A 264 9.87 21.98 9.99
C LEU A 264 10.38 21.20 8.78
N THR A 265 9.69 20.14 8.36
CA THR A 265 10.05 19.37 7.15
C THR A 265 9.96 20.26 5.91
N GLN A 266 8.91 21.08 5.78
CA GLN A 266 8.77 21.99 4.66
C GLN A 266 9.78 23.16 4.72
N ASP A 267 10.03 23.70 5.91
CA ASP A 267 10.93 24.84 6.07
C ASP A 267 12.40 24.47 5.84
N LYS A 268 12.82 23.28 6.30
CA LYS A 268 14.24 22.92 6.34
C LYS A 268 14.67 21.93 5.25
N LEU A 269 13.78 21.04 4.79
CA LEU A 269 14.14 20.01 3.81
C LEU A 269 13.69 20.32 2.39
N TRP A 270 12.84 21.31 2.18
CA TRP A 270 12.47 21.78 0.85
C TRP A 270 13.54 22.71 0.28
N ASP A 271 14.09 22.32 -0.87
CA ASP A 271 14.98 23.19 -1.64
C ASP A 271 14.15 23.99 -2.67
N PRO A 272 13.96 25.30 -2.49
CA PRO A 272 13.14 26.11 -3.40
C PRO A 272 13.77 26.25 -4.80
N SER A 273 15.10 26.13 -4.92
CA SER A 273 15.80 26.20 -6.23
C SER A 273 15.66 24.89 -7.01
N ALA A 274 15.75 23.77 -6.33
CA ALA A 274 15.54 22.45 -6.90
C ALA A 274 14.06 22.07 -7.00
N GLN A 275 13.19 22.76 -6.27
CA GLN A 275 11.76 22.45 -6.12
C GLN A 275 11.55 20.99 -5.69
N PHE A 276 12.28 20.56 -4.65
CA PHE A 276 12.28 19.17 -4.20
C PHE A 276 12.69 19.04 -2.73
N PHE A 277 12.18 17.99 -2.04
CA PHE A 277 12.65 17.64 -0.71
C PHE A 277 13.98 16.89 -0.79
N LYS A 278 14.96 17.32 0.00
CA LYS A 278 16.32 16.82 -0.02
C LYS A 278 16.80 16.44 1.39
N VAL A 279 17.89 15.70 1.47
CA VAL A 279 18.56 15.40 2.74
C VAL A 279 19.30 16.65 3.22
N LEU A 280 19.15 16.98 4.49
CA LEU A 280 19.99 17.96 5.18
C LEU A 280 20.94 17.21 6.09
N PRO A 281 22.27 17.15 5.80
CA PRO A 281 23.24 16.55 6.68
C PRO A 281 23.22 17.20 8.07
N ARG A 282 23.53 16.43 9.12
CA ARG A 282 23.68 16.99 10.48
C ARG A 282 24.98 17.79 10.60
N GLY A 283 24.96 18.90 11.27
CA GLY A 283 26.12 19.73 11.55
C GLY A 283 25.84 21.20 11.41
N GLU A 284 26.70 22.02 11.99
CA GLU A 284 26.62 23.49 11.91
C GLU A 284 26.80 23.94 10.44
N ASN A 285 25.95 24.85 9.99
CA ASN A 285 25.98 25.42 8.63
C ASN A 285 25.83 24.37 7.49
N ALA A 286 25.28 23.20 7.76
CA ALA A 286 25.01 22.19 6.75
C ALA A 286 24.04 22.76 5.67
N LYS A 287 24.29 22.36 4.42
CA LYS A 287 23.44 22.69 3.28
C LYS A 287 22.71 21.44 2.82
N LEU A 288 21.54 21.64 2.22
CA LEU A 288 20.82 20.56 1.57
C LEU A 288 21.74 19.81 0.56
N SER A 289 21.63 18.51 0.54
CA SER A 289 22.38 17.65 -0.40
C SER A 289 22.08 18.02 -1.85
N ASP A 290 23.04 17.74 -2.73
CA ASP A 290 22.91 18.13 -4.14
C ASP A 290 21.79 17.37 -4.90
N PRO A 291 21.65 16.02 -4.80
CA PRO A 291 20.72 15.26 -5.63
C PRO A 291 19.25 15.48 -5.29
N ARG A 292 18.38 15.32 -6.30
CA ARG A 292 17.01 14.88 -6.07
C ARG A 292 17.01 13.36 -6.02
N GLU A 293 16.49 12.81 -4.95
CA GLU A 293 16.37 11.36 -4.74
C GLU A 293 14.89 10.98 -4.59
N LEU A 294 14.49 9.82 -5.11
CA LEU A 294 13.09 9.40 -5.21
C LEU A 294 12.37 9.42 -3.85
N HIS A 295 13.09 9.13 -2.76
CA HIS A 295 12.54 9.20 -1.41
C HIS A 295 12.07 10.61 -0.99
N GLY A 296 12.43 11.66 -1.71
CA GLY A 296 11.89 13.01 -1.55
C GLY A 296 10.39 13.11 -1.89
N TYR A 297 9.77 12.08 -2.47
CA TYR A 297 8.31 11.98 -2.63
C TYR A 297 7.60 11.37 -1.43
N THR A 298 8.31 10.81 -0.45
CA THR A 298 7.72 10.20 0.75
C THR A 298 6.73 11.12 1.50
N PRO A 299 6.94 12.46 1.59
CA PRO A 299 5.98 13.34 2.24
C PRO A 299 4.55 13.24 1.71
N TRP A 300 4.35 13.00 0.40
CA TRP A 300 3.00 12.86 -0.20
C TRP A 300 2.32 11.54 0.16
N TYR A 301 3.06 10.50 0.54
CA TYR A 301 2.48 9.27 1.07
C TYR A 301 1.57 9.57 2.27
N PHE A 302 1.96 10.52 3.12
CA PHE A 302 1.26 10.92 4.34
C PHE A 302 0.46 12.22 4.20
N ASN A 303 0.34 12.80 3.01
CA ASN A 303 -0.28 14.12 2.76
C ASN A 303 0.35 15.26 3.58
N LEU A 304 1.67 15.21 3.82
CA LEU A 304 2.39 16.21 4.60
C LEU A 304 2.53 17.56 3.88
N PRO A 305 2.93 17.62 2.60
CA PRO A 305 3.24 18.90 1.95
C PRO A 305 2.00 19.75 1.70
N ASP A 306 2.21 21.06 1.59
CA ASP A 306 1.23 22.00 1.06
C ASP A 306 1.18 21.93 -0.47
N ALA A 307 0.09 22.43 -1.07
CA ALA A 307 -0.21 22.24 -2.50
C ALA A 307 0.83 22.89 -3.43
N ASP A 308 1.49 23.97 -3.02
CA ASP A 308 2.55 24.64 -3.79
C ASP A 308 3.79 23.76 -4.04
N LYS A 309 4.02 22.76 -3.19
CA LYS A 309 5.12 21.79 -3.35
C LYS A 309 4.85 20.76 -4.45
N SER A 310 3.63 20.69 -4.98
CA SER A 310 3.26 19.74 -6.04
C SER A 310 4.11 19.87 -7.31
N VAL A 311 4.79 21.00 -7.51
CA VAL A 311 5.73 21.22 -8.60
C VAL A 311 6.86 20.17 -8.66
N ALA A 312 7.22 19.54 -7.55
CA ALA A 312 8.20 18.45 -7.49
C ALA A 312 7.87 17.28 -8.41
N TRP A 313 6.58 17.03 -8.65
CA TRP A 313 6.11 15.91 -9.44
C TRP A 313 6.42 16.01 -10.93
N LYS A 314 6.92 17.15 -11.44
CA LYS A 314 7.48 17.26 -12.80
C LYS A 314 8.61 16.26 -13.03
N GLN A 315 9.40 15.95 -11.99
CA GLN A 315 10.58 15.09 -12.12
C GLN A 315 10.23 13.61 -12.32
N ILE A 316 9.02 13.17 -11.91
CA ILE A 316 8.64 11.74 -12.03
C ILE A 316 8.35 11.33 -13.47
N VAL A 317 7.94 12.27 -14.33
CA VAL A 317 7.67 12.06 -15.75
C VAL A 317 8.80 12.54 -16.65
N ASP A 318 9.85 13.15 -16.10
CA ASP A 318 11.01 13.65 -16.84
C ASP A 318 12.01 12.51 -17.10
N PRO A 319 12.38 12.20 -18.37
CA PRO A 319 13.40 11.18 -18.69
C PRO A 319 14.80 11.50 -18.15
N GLN A 320 15.11 12.77 -17.85
CA GLN A 320 16.33 13.17 -17.18
C GLN A 320 16.16 13.21 -15.65
N GLY A 321 14.91 13.16 -15.17
CA GLY A 321 14.53 13.01 -13.77
C GLY A 321 14.49 11.54 -13.39
N PHE A 322 13.30 11.06 -12.97
CA PHE A 322 13.15 9.69 -12.46
C PHE A 322 12.50 8.72 -13.46
N HIS A 323 11.97 9.18 -14.58
CA HIS A 323 11.21 8.33 -15.49
C HIS A 323 12.13 7.37 -16.26
N ALA A 324 11.86 6.06 -16.15
CA ALA A 324 12.58 5.05 -16.92
C ALA A 324 11.67 3.87 -17.31
N PRO A 325 12.04 3.05 -18.31
CA PRO A 325 11.16 2.03 -18.91
C PRO A 325 10.73 0.87 -18.00
N PHE A 326 11.44 0.63 -16.89
CA PHE A 326 11.17 -0.47 -15.97
C PHE A 326 11.02 -0.03 -14.50
N GLY A 327 10.70 1.23 -14.26
CA GLY A 327 10.45 1.80 -12.95
C GLY A 327 11.23 3.10 -12.71
N PRO A 328 10.77 3.94 -11.80
CA PRO A 328 11.46 5.17 -11.47
C PRO A 328 12.84 4.88 -10.86
N THR A 329 13.82 5.69 -11.24
CA THR A 329 15.18 5.61 -10.69
C THR A 329 15.22 6.18 -9.26
N THR A 330 16.12 5.69 -8.41
CA THR A 330 16.25 6.16 -7.03
C THR A 330 16.91 7.54 -6.91
N VAL A 331 17.63 7.98 -7.93
CA VAL A 331 18.15 9.34 -8.09
C VAL A 331 17.89 9.83 -9.51
N GLU A 332 17.77 11.14 -9.69
CA GLU A 332 17.57 11.72 -11.04
C GLU A 332 18.70 11.32 -12.01
N GLN A 333 18.35 10.92 -13.22
CA GLN A 333 19.29 10.34 -14.19
C GLN A 333 20.34 11.34 -14.69
N ARG A 334 20.06 12.65 -14.60
CA ARG A 334 21.02 13.71 -14.94
C ARG A 334 22.11 13.91 -13.90
N HIS A 335 21.99 13.33 -12.70
CA HIS A 335 22.96 13.55 -11.63
C HIS A 335 24.29 12.84 -11.96
N PRO A 336 25.48 13.49 -11.81
CA PRO A 336 26.76 12.91 -12.21
C PRO A 336 27.15 11.66 -11.41
N LYS A 337 26.58 11.42 -10.24
CA LYS A 337 26.78 10.20 -9.43
C LYS A 337 25.70 9.13 -9.67
N PHE A 338 24.79 9.33 -10.65
CA PHE A 338 23.89 8.25 -11.06
C PHE A 338 24.70 7.05 -11.53
N ALA A 339 24.43 5.87 -10.95
CA ALA A 339 25.17 4.67 -11.27
C ALA A 339 24.31 3.41 -11.19
N LEU A 340 24.49 2.52 -12.16
CA LEU A 340 23.88 1.19 -12.17
C LEU A 340 24.91 0.08 -11.92
N SER A 341 26.20 0.42 -11.96
CA SER A 341 27.27 -0.51 -11.69
C SER A 341 27.44 -0.75 -10.20
N TYR A 342 27.84 -1.97 -9.83
CA TYR A 342 28.15 -2.32 -8.46
C TYR A 342 29.31 -1.48 -7.89
N ALA A 343 29.12 -0.90 -6.73
CA ALA A 343 30.11 -0.09 -6.02
C ALA A 343 30.13 -0.39 -4.50
N GLY A 344 30.58 -1.59 -4.14
CA GLY A 344 30.89 -1.96 -2.76
C GLY A 344 29.72 -2.51 -1.92
N HIS A 345 28.46 -2.24 -2.29
CA HIS A 345 27.28 -2.74 -1.57
C HIS A 345 26.22 -3.29 -2.55
N GLU A 346 25.57 -4.40 -2.21
CA GLU A 346 24.53 -4.99 -3.05
C GLU A 346 23.26 -4.12 -3.12
N CYS A 347 22.92 -3.46 -2.02
CA CYS A 347 21.80 -2.53 -1.95
C CYS A 347 22.31 -1.14 -2.30
N GLN A 348 21.98 -0.63 -3.48
CA GLN A 348 22.39 0.68 -3.95
C GLN A 348 21.19 1.53 -4.31
N TRP A 349 21.12 2.72 -3.71
CA TRP A 349 20.04 3.68 -3.90
C TRP A 349 20.48 4.91 -4.72
N ASN A 350 21.51 4.75 -5.53
CA ASN A 350 22.09 5.81 -6.36
C ASN A 350 21.82 5.64 -7.86
N GLY A 351 20.76 4.93 -8.23
CA GLY A 351 20.41 4.71 -9.66
C GLY A 351 19.37 3.63 -9.91
N PRO A 352 19.55 2.39 -9.41
CA PRO A 352 18.60 1.29 -9.66
C PRO A 352 17.16 1.65 -9.28
N SER A 353 16.19 1.03 -9.96
CA SER A 353 14.80 1.09 -9.53
C SER A 353 14.54 0.10 -8.40
N TRP A 354 13.82 0.53 -7.37
CA TRP A 354 13.45 -0.29 -6.22
C TRP A 354 11.93 -0.37 -6.10
N PRO A 355 11.34 -1.57 -6.08
CA PRO A 355 9.90 -1.75 -5.80
C PRO A 355 9.45 -1.04 -4.53
N PHE A 356 10.28 -1.04 -3.47
CA PHE A 356 10.03 -0.32 -2.22
C PHE A 356 9.66 1.15 -2.43
N SER A 357 10.57 1.91 -3.05
CA SER A 357 10.35 3.35 -3.27
C SER A 357 9.35 3.62 -4.40
N THR A 358 9.24 2.73 -5.39
CA THR A 358 8.20 2.80 -6.41
C THR A 358 6.81 2.75 -5.80
N ALA A 359 6.59 1.82 -4.85
CA ALA A 359 5.32 1.71 -4.14
C ALA A 359 5.01 2.95 -3.30
N ILE A 360 5.98 3.48 -2.55
CA ILE A 360 5.81 4.73 -1.78
C ILE A 360 5.47 5.90 -2.71
N THR A 361 6.19 6.03 -3.82
CA THR A 361 5.99 7.12 -4.80
C THR A 361 4.61 7.04 -5.44
N LEU A 362 4.17 5.87 -5.90
CA LEU A 362 2.84 5.71 -6.50
C LEU A 362 1.71 5.92 -5.49
N THR A 363 1.85 5.50 -4.23
CA THR A 363 0.89 5.85 -3.17
C THR A 363 0.85 7.37 -2.95
N GLY A 364 2.01 8.02 -2.90
CA GLY A 364 2.10 9.49 -2.81
C GLY A 364 1.44 10.19 -4.00
N MET A 365 1.62 9.66 -5.22
CA MET A 365 0.98 10.19 -6.42
C MET A 365 -0.53 10.01 -6.42
N ALA A 366 -1.03 8.85 -5.97
CA ALA A 366 -2.46 8.64 -5.80
C ALA A 366 -3.05 9.61 -4.76
N ASN A 367 -2.35 9.88 -3.66
CA ASN A 367 -2.75 10.89 -2.68
C ASN A 367 -2.73 12.31 -3.27
N LEU A 368 -1.71 12.66 -4.04
CA LEU A 368 -1.63 13.93 -4.74
C LEU A 368 -2.84 14.15 -5.66
N LEU A 369 -3.17 13.15 -6.48
CA LEU A 369 -4.29 13.23 -7.43
C LEU A 369 -5.67 13.25 -6.76
N ASN A 370 -5.77 12.77 -5.54
CA ASN A 370 -7.01 12.74 -4.78
C ASN A 370 -7.20 13.94 -3.85
N ASN A 371 -6.12 14.45 -3.25
CA ASN A 371 -6.20 15.34 -2.10
C ASN A 371 -5.65 16.76 -2.36
N TYR A 372 -5.00 16.98 -3.51
CA TYR A 372 -4.37 18.27 -3.83
C TYR A 372 -4.95 18.88 -5.10
N THR A 373 -5.16 20.18 -5.09
CA THR A 373 -5.45 20.94 -6.31
C THR A 373 -4.13 21.22 -7.02
N GLN A 374 -3.89 20.56 -8.14
CA GLN A 374 -2.66 20.71 -8.94
C GLN A 374 -2.92 20.31 -10.40
N ASN A 375 -2.02 20.70 -11.32
CA ASN A 375 -2.07 20.41 -12.76
C ASN A 375 -0.71 19.94 -13.31
N VAL A 376 0.16 19.43 -12.43
CA VAL A 376 1.53 19.01 -12.77
C VAL A 376 1.54 17.62 -13.38
N VAL A 377 0.77 16.71 -12.81
CA VAL A 377 0.58 15.32 -13.27
C VAL A 377 -0.89 14.96 -13.21
N GLY A 378 -1.28 13.94 -13.98
CA GLY A 378 -2.67 13.51 -14.11
C GLY A 378 -2.88 12.01 -13.96
N LYS A 379 -4.11 11.55 -14.13
CA LYS A 379 -4.49 10.13 -14.08
C LYS A 379 -3.69 9.29 -15.07
N LYS A 380 -3.40 9.84 -16.25
CA LYS A 380 -2.61 9.16 -17.28
C LYS A 380 -1.19 8.87 -16.80
N ASP A 381 -0.54 9.81 -16.11
CA ASP A 381 0.82 9.62 -15.60
C ASP A 381 0.86 8.54 -14.52
N TYR A 382 -0.13 8.50 -13.62
CA TYR A 382 -0.27 7.42 -12.64
C TYR A 382 -0.45 6.05 -13.31
N PHE A 383 -1.36 5.98 -14.28
CA PHE A 383 -1.67 4.77 -15.03
C PHE A 383 -0.44 4.23 -15.77
N ASP A 384 0.28 5.09 -16.47
CA ASP A 384 1.48 4.71 -17.22
C ASP A 384 2.61 4.22 -16.28
N LEU A 385 2.82 4.89 -15.14
CA LEU A 385 3.81 4.47 -14.15
C LEU A 385 3.42 3.14 -13.49
N LEU A 386 2.14 2.91 -13.20
CA LEU A 386 1.67 1.64 -12.67
C LEU A 386 1.85 0.50 -13.68
N LYS A 387 1.62 0.76 -14.99
CA LYS A 387 1.91 -0.20 -16.06
C LYS A 387 3.40 -0.50 -16.18
N ILE A 388 4.26 0.50 -16.09
CA ILE A 388 5.71 0.32 -16.05
C ILE A 388 6.09 -0.57 -14.85
N TYR A 389 5.51 -0.33 -13.69
CA TYR A 389 5.75 -1.15 -12.51
C TYR A 389 5.20 -2.58 -12.68
N ALA A 390 4.01 -2.78 -13.25
CA ALA A 390 3.49 -4.11 -13.59
C ALA A 390 4.45 -4.85 -14.54
N LYS A 391 4.89 -4.18 -15.60
CA LYS A 391 5.83 -4.71 -16.59
C LYS A 391 7.15 -5.14 -15.97
N SER A 392 7.61 -4.51 -14.90
CA SER A 392 8.87 -4.86 -14.23
C SER A 392 8.81 -6.22 -13.50
N HIS A 393 7.61 -6.75 -13.22
CA HIS A 393 7.43 -8.02 -12.51
C HIS A 393 7.73 -9.25 -13.38
N ARG A 394 8.91 -9.29 -13.98
CA ARG A 394 9.35 -10.39 -14.83
C ARG A 394 10.86 -10.65 -14.74
N LEU A 395 11.25 -11.88 -14.98
CA LEU A 395 12.63 -12.31 -15.16
C LEU A 395 12.77 -13.01 -16.51
N LYS A 396 13.72 -12.57 -17.33
CA LYS A 396 14.18 -13.33 -18.48
C LYS A 396 15.27 -14.29 -18.02
N ARG A 397 15.01 -15.60 -18.15
CA ARG A 397 15.96 -16.66 -17.82
C ARG A 397 17.01 -16.83 -18.90
N ASP A 398 18.08 -17.59 -18.59
CA ASP A 398 19.18 -17.88 -19.52
C ASP A 398 18.73 -18.64 -20.77
N ASP A 399 17.67 -19.45 -20.66
CA ASP A 399 17.03 -20.18 -21.79
C ASP A 399 16.11 -19.30 -22.65
N GLY A 400 15.98 -18.02 -22.32
CA GLY A 400 15.14 -17.04 -23.01
C GLY A 400 13.68 -17.01 -22.54
N THR A 401 13.24 -17.92 -21.67
CA THR A 401 11.88 -17.86 -21.11
C THR A 401 11.70 -16.64 -20.20
N VAL A 402 10.48 -16.07 -20.21
CA VAL A 402 10.11 -14.96 -19.35
C VAL A 402 9.09 -15.48 -18.35
N VAL A 403 9.37 -15.26 -17.06
CA VAL A 403 8.51 -15.69 -15.96
C VAL A 403 8.15 -14.51 -15.04
N PRO A 404 7.01 -14.55 -14.34
CA PRO A 404 6.72 -13.59 -13.28
C PRO A 404 7.82 -13.62 -12.21
N TRP A 405 8.25 -12.44 -11.76
CA TRP A 405 9.36 -12.33 -10.82
C TRP A 405 9.33 -10.98 -10.10
N ILE A 406 9.76 -10.98 -8.86
CA ILE A 406 10.13 -9.77 -8.11
C ILE A 406 11.36 -10.06 -7.26
N ASP A 407 12.26 -9.08 -7.14
CA ASP A 407 13.48 -9.12 -6.36
C ASP A 407 13.74 -7.73 -5.74
N GLU A 408 14.90 -7.50 -5.13
CA GLU A 408 15.21 -6.26 -4.40
C GLU A 408 15.22 -5.02 -5.29
N ASN A 409 16.07 -5.02 -6.34
CA ASN A 409 16.23 -3.89 -7.25
C ASN A 409 16.59 -4.32 -8.67
N LEU A 410 16.25 -3.46 -9.62
CA LEU A 410 16.43 -3.74 -11.04
C LEU A 410 17.06 -2.57 -11.79
N ASN A 411 17.65 -2.89 -12.94
CA ASN A 411 18.10 -1.92 -13.91
C ASN A 411 16.88 -1.24 -14.54
N PRO A 412 16.69 0.06 -14.34
CA PRO A 412 15.50 0.77 -14.81
C PRO A 412 15.41 0.88 -16.34
N SER A 413 16.52 0.64 -17.08
CA SER A 413 16.56 0.75 -18.55
C SER A 413 16.18 -0.55 -19.26
N ASN A 414 16.50 -1.73 -18.70
CA ASN A 414 16.30 -3.02 -19.35
C ASN A 414 15.52 -4.06 -18.53
N GLY A 415 15.26 -3.77 -17.23
CA GLY A 415 14.49 -4.66 -16.35
C GLY A 415 15.29 -5.84 -15.76
N ASP A 416 16.62 -5.88 -15.93
CA ASP A 416 17.46 -6.89 -15.27
C ASP A 416 17.47 -6.68 -13.75
N TRP A 417 17.22 -7.76 -12.98
CA TRP A 417 17.29 -7.74 -11.53
C TRP A 417 18.74 -7.71 -11.05
N ILE A 418 19.26 -6.51 -10.82
CA ILE A 418 20.67 -6.25 -10.50
C ILE A 418 21.08 -6.95 -9.21
N SER A 419 20.25 -6.91 -8.18
CA SER A 419 20.51 -7.58 -6.90
C SER A 419 20.75 -9.07 -7.09
N ARG A 420 19.89 -9.76 -7.85
CA ARG A 420 20.02 -11.18 -8.17
C ARG A 420 21.30 -11.48 -8.96
N THR A 421 21.54 -10.72 -10.02
CA THR A 421 22.73 -10.88 -10.89
C THR A 421 24.01 -10.68 -10.08
N ARG A 422 24.07 -9.66 -9.22
CA ARG A 422 25.22 -9.40 -8.33
C ARG A 422 25.45 -10.53 -7.34
N LEU A 423 24.41 -10.98 -6.64
CA LEU A 423 24.52 -12.06 -5.66
C LEU A 423 25.00 -13.38 -6.28
N LYS A 424 24.51 -13.70 -7.49
CA LYS A 424 24.95 -14.89 -8.24
C LYS A 424 26.42 -14.81 -8.68
N SER A 425 26.90 -13.60 -9.06
CA SER A 425 28.26 -13.39 -9.56
C SER A 425 29.32 -13.24 -8.45
N TRP A 426 28.91 -13.02 -7.23
CA TRP A 426 29.77 -12.57 -6.13
C TRP A 426 30.90 -13.53 -5.74
N LYS A 427 30.67 -14.82 -5.79
CA LYS A 427 31.70 -15.85 -5.51
C LYS A 427 31.85 -16.77 -6.72
N ASN A 428 32.27 -16.23 -7.86
CA ASN A 428 32.47 -17.01 -9.10
C ASN A 428 31.24 -17.81 -9.55
N GLY A 429 30.05 -17.22 -9.41
CA GLY A 429 28.79 -17.85 -9.78
C GLY A 429 28.14 -18.71 -8.71
N THR A 430 28.68 -18.73 -7.48
CA THR A 430 28.05 -19.43 -6.36
C THR A 430 27.29 -18.46 -5.45
N TRP A 431 26.13 -18.93 -4.92
CA TRP A 431 25.37 -18.16 -3.95
C TRP A 431 26.05 -18.13 -2.58
N ASP A 432 26.12 -16.93 -1.96
CA ASP A 432 26.69 -16.80 -0.63
C ASP A 432 25.66 -17.16 0.45
N ALA A 433 25.88 -18.28 1.14
CA ALA A 433 25.03 -18.71 2.26
C ALA A 433 25.00 -17.69 3.41
N GLY A 434 26.09 -16.93 3.63
CA GLY A 434 26.15 -15.86 4.64
C GLY A 434 25.29 -14.64 4.29
N LYS A 435 24.88 -14.54 3.04
CA LYS A 435 23.98 -13.50 2.50
C LYS A 435 22.57 -14.00 2.21
N GLY A 436 22.15 -15.13 2.77
CA GLY A 436 20.82 -15.71 2.59
C GLY A 436 20.74 -16.83 1.55
N GLY A 437 21.83 -17.15 0.87
CA GLY A 437 21.93 -18.30 -0.03
C GLY A 437 21.30 -18.10 -1.41
N GLU A 438 20.91 -19.22 -2.03
CA GLU A 438 20.40 -19.26 -3.40
C GLU A 438 19.15 -18.41 -3.56
N GLU A 439 19.15 -17.57 -4.60
CA GLU A 439 18.01 -16.68 -4.96
C GLU A 439 17.38 -15.97 -3.75
N ARG A 440 18.20 -15.42 -2.87
CA ARG A 440 17.77 -14.74 -1.63
C ARG A 440 16.60 -13.77 -1.85
N GLY A 441 16.66 -12.95 -2.89
CA GLY A 441 15.67 -11.93 -3.19
C GLY A 441 14.44 -12.44 -3.96
N LYS A 442 14.36 -13.75 -4.23
CA LYS A 442 13.20 -14.30 -4.94
C LYS A 442 11.91 -14.03 -4.21
N ASP A 443 10.90 -13.55 -4.96
CA ASP A 443 9.57 -13.20 -4.46
C ASP A 443 9.59 -12.10 -3.38
N TYR A 444 10.59 -11.23 -3.42
CA TYR A 444 10.91 -10.23 -2.39
C TYR A 444 9.71 -9.40 -1.94
N ASN A 445 9.46 -9.37 -0.63
CA ASN A 445 8.26 -8.76 -0.05
C ASN A 445 8.60 -7.45 0.69
N HIS A 446 8.85 -6.37 -0.03
CA HIS A 446 9.15 -5.06 0.55
C HIS A 446 8.43 -3.91 -0.15
N SER A 447 7.29 -4.20 -0.78
CA SER A 447 6.55 -3.21 -1.57
C SER A 447 5.09 -3.60 -1.71
N THR A 448 4.25 -2.65 -2.07
CA THR A 448 2.86 -2.87 -2.44
C THR A 448 2.70 -2.86 -3.96
N PHE A 449 1.74 -3.60 -4.46
CA PHE A 449 1.20 -3.51 -5.82
C PHE A 449 -0.33 -3.63 -5.81
N CYS A 450 -0.84 -4.61 -5.06
CA CYS A 450 -2.28 -4.85 -4.97
C CYS A 450 -2.99 -3.67 -4.29
N ASP A 451 -2.39 -3.11 -3.24
CA ASP A 451 -2.89 -1.89 -2.62
C ASP A 451 -2.91 -0.69 -3.60
N LEU A 452 -1.89 -0.55 -4.45
CA LEU A 452 -1.85 0.49 -5.49
C LEU A 452 -2.96 0.34 -6.54
N VAL A 453 -3.28 -0.91 -6.91
CA VAL A 453 -4.42 -1.19 -7.80
C VAL A 453 -5.73 -0.85 -7.09
N ILE A 454 -5.92 -1.29 -5.86
CA ILE A 454 -7.17 -1.10 -5.11
C ILE A 454 -7.39 0.38 -4.77
N THR A 455 -6.41 1.05 -4.14
CA THR A 455 -6.57 2.41 -3.63
C THR A 455 -6.27 3.51 -4.65
N GLY A 456 -5.42 3.23 -5.61
CA GLY A 456 -5.05 4.16 -6.68
C GLY A 456 -5.86 3.91 -7.95
N LEU A 457 -5.60 2.82 -8.67
CA LEU A 457 -6.16 2.58 -9.99
C LEU A 457 -7.70 2.47 -9.96
N ILE A 458 -8.24 1.56 -9.13
CA ILE A 458 -9.69 1.40 -8.91
C ILE A 458 -10.23 2.51 -8.01
N GLY A 459 -9.39 3.00 -7.10
CA GLY A 459 -9.61 4.23 -6.37
C GLY A 459 -10.45 4.10 -5.10
N LEU A 460 -10.54 2.92 -4.47
CA LEU A 460 -11.16 2.80 -3.15
C LEU A 460 -10.32 3.53 -2.11
N ARG A 461 -10.90 4.56 -1.48
CA ARG A 461 -10.21 5.41 -0.49
C ARG A 461 -10.70 5.05 0.92
N PRO A 462 -9.97 4.20 1.67
CA PRO A 462 -10.41 3.75 2.99
C PRO A 462 -10.65 4.89 3.97
N ARG A 463 -11.74 4.78 4.72
CA ARG A 463 -12.16 5.77 5.71
C ARG A 463 -12.37 5.11 7.08
N GLY A 464 -12.33 5.91 8.12
CA GLY A 464 -12.62 5.43 9.47
C GLY A 464 -14.11 5.41 9.82
N ASP A 465 -15.00 5.79 8.90
CA ASP A 465 -16.46 5.79 9.04
C ASP A 465 -17.10 4.86 7.99
N ASP A 466 -18.41 4.69 8.02
CA ASP A 466 -19.17 3.81 7.12
C ASP A 466 -19.28 4.36 5.68
N THR A 467 -18.54 5.40 5.34
CA THR A 467 -18.52 5.96 3.98
C THR A 467 -17.59 5.13 3.10
N VAL A 468 -18.09 4.73 1.94
CA VAL A 468 -17.32 4.15 0.85
C VAL A 468 -17.03 5.25 -0.17
N GLU A 469 -15.77 5.68 -0.24
CA GLU A 469 -15.32 6.68 -1.21
C GLU A 469 -14.52 5.99 -2.31
N VAL A 470 -14.88 6.24 -3.58
CA VAL A 470 -14.17 5.68 -4.75
C VAL A 470 -13.86 6.81 -5.73
N ASN A 471 -12.60 6.90 -6.17
CA ASN A 471 -12.15 7.85 -7.20
C ASN A 471 -11.12 7.19 -8.12
N PRO A 472 -11.54 6.52 -9.20
CA PRO A 472 -10.66 5.79 -10.10
C PRO A 472 -9.62 6.69 -10.78
N LEU A 473 -8.38 6.21 -10.83
CA LEU A 473 -7.29 6.85 -11.58
C LEU A 473 -7.11 6.22 -12.97
N VAL A 474 -8.02 5.36 -13.40
CA VAL A 474 -8.12 4.91 -14.80
C VAL A 474 -8.43 6.12 -15.68
N PRO A 475 -7.59 6.44 -16.71
CA PRO A 475 -7.85 7.55 -17.62
C PRO A 475 -9.13 7.29 -18.43
N GLU A 476 -9.82 8.37 -18.80
CA GLU A 476 -10.99 8.28 -19.66
C GLU A 476 -10.66 7.58 -20.99
N GLY A 477 -11.47 6.59 -21.36
CA GLY A 477 -11.28 5.81 -22.59
C GLY A 477 -10.15 4.78 -22.58
N ALA A 478 -9.38 4.66 -21.47
CA ALA A 478 -8.32 3.66 -21.38
C ALA A 478 -8.87 2.23 -21.25
N TRP A 479 -9.97 2.07 -20.51
CA TRP A 479 -10.63 0.79 -20.31
C TRP A 479 -12.14 0.90 -20.55
N ASP A 480 -12.72 -0.12 -21.17
CA ASP A 480 -14.18 -0.24 -21.36
C ASP A 480 -14.85 -1.02 -20.22
N TYR A 481 -14.04 -1.72 -19.40
CA TYR A 481 -14.52 -2.44 -18.23
C TYR A 481 -13.43 -2.67 -17.19
N PHE A 482 -13.82 -2.84 -15.93
CA PHE A 482 -13.06 -3.50 -14.88
C PHE A 482 -14.01 -3.93 -13.75
N CYS A 483 -13.61 -4.92 -12.98
CA CYS A 483 -14.30 -5.32 -11.76
C CYS A 483 -13.27 -5.69 -10.69
N LEU A 484 -13.34 -5.03 -9.53
CA LEU A 484 -12.71 -5.42 -8.29
C LEU A 484 -13.79 -5.97 -7.38
N ASP A 485 -13.73 -7.26 -7.09
CA ASP A 485 -14.77 -7.98 -6.38
C ASP A 485 -14.29 -8.59 -5.09
N ARG A 486 -15.19 -8.86 -4.15
CA ARG A 486 -14.92 -9.48 -2.85
C ARG A 486 -13.95 -8.67 -1.97
N VAL A 487 -14.00 -7.36 -2.04
CA VAL A 487 -13.15 -6.50 -1.21
C VAL A 487 -13.70 -6.47 0.21
N PRO A 488 -12.96 -6.97 1.22
CA PRO A 488 -13.42 -6.86 2.60
C PRO A 488 -13.35 -5.38 3.04
N TYR A 489 -14.45 -4.87 3.57
CA TYR A 489 -14.53 -3.49 4.02
C TYR A 489 -15.58 -3.35 5.12
N HIS A 490 -15.18 -3.00 6.35
CA HIS A 490 -16.06 -2.81 7.52
C HIS A 490 -17.08 -3.95 7.73
N GLY A 491 -16.64 -5.19 7.58
CA GLY A 491 -17.49 -6.38 7.75
C GLY A 491 -18.43 -6.68 6.57
N CYS A 492 -18.39 -5.87 5.51
CA CYS A 492 -19.08 -6.12 4.24
C CYS A 492 -18.12 -6.58 3.16
N LEU A 493 -18.64 -7.19 2.09
CA LEU A 493 -17.91 -7.39 0.84
C LEU A 493 -18.35 -6.31 -0.16
N LEU A 494 -17.37 -5.54 -0.65
CA LEU A 494 -17.61 -4.58 -1.73
C LEU A 494 -17.31 -5.21 -3.09
N THR A 495 -18.08 -4.77 -4.10
CA THR A 495 -17.79 -4.93 -5.52
C THR A 495 -17.74 -3.54 -6.15
N ILE A 496 -16.66 -3.22 -6.84
CA ILE A 496 -16.45 -1.94 -7.54
C ILE A 496 -16.21 -2.27 -9.00
N PHE A 497 -17.11 -1.86 -9.90
CA PHE A 497 -16.95 -2.20 -11.30
C PHE A 497 -17.36 -1.04 -12.24
N TYR A 498 -16.75 -1.06 -13.41
CA TYR A 498 -17.14 -0.27 -14.56
C TYR A 498 -17.46 -1.19 -15.72
N ASP A 499 -18.62 -1.01 -16.33
CA ASP A 499 -19.06 -1.73 -17.53
C ASP A 499 -19.70 -0.72 -18.48
N LYS A 500 -18.95 -0.33 -19.50
CA LYS A 500 -19.35 0.72 -20.44
C LYS A 500 -20.64 0.40 -21.18
N THR A 501 -20.90 -0.87 -21.46
CA THR A 501 -22.10 -1.33 -22.19
C THR A 501 -23.15 -1.93 -21.27
N GLY A 502 -22.77 -2.46 -20.12
CA GLY A 502 -23.61 -3.23 -19.20
C GLY A 502 -23.71 -4.72 -19.53
N GLU A 503 -23.04 -5.18 -20.59
CA GLU A 503 -23.16 -6.55 -21.10
C GLU A 503 -22.12 -7.51 -20.48
N ARG A 504 -20.95 -6.99 -20.02
CA ARG A 504 -19.89 -7.83 -19.53
C ARG A 504 -20.23 -8.51 -18.20
N TYR A 505 -20.74 -7.74 -17.24
CA TYR A 505 -21.05 -8.25 -15.91
C TYR A 505 -22.55 -8.51 -15.70
N ASN A 506 -23.41 -8.03 -16.58
CA ASN A 506 -24.86 -8.13 -16.46
C ASN A 506 -25.41 -7.59 -15.11
N ARG A 507 -24.79 -6.51 -14.61
CA ARG A 507 -25.12 -5.83 -13.34
C ARG A 507 -25.43 -4.34 -13.52
N GLY A 508 -25.72 -3.93 -14.76
CA GLY A 508 -25.97 -2.55 -15.13
C GLY A 508 -24.79 -1.86 -15.81
N LYS A 509 -25.10 -0.81 -16.54
CA LYS A 509 -24.16 0.01 -17.31
C LYS A 509 -23.52 1.07 -16.41
N GLY A 510 -22.26 1.44 -16.70
CA GLY A 510 -21.53 2.53 -16.05
C GLY A 510 -20.68 2.08 -14.88
N PHE A 511 -20.30 3.03 -14.02
CA PHE A 511 -19.48 2.82 -12.86
C PHE A 511 -20.35 2.62 -11.61
N ARG A 512 -20.13 1.54 -10.87
CA ARG A 512 -21.01 1.12 -9.76
C ARG A 512 -20.22 0.59 -8.58
N VAL A 513 -20.77 0.81 -7.39
CA VAL A 513 -20.29 0.27 -6.13
C VAL A 513 -21.40 -0.49 -5.45
N LEU A 514 -21.15 -1.76 -5.15
CA LEU A 514 -22.08 -2.62 -4.42
C LEU A 514 -21.49 -2.94 -3.05
N ALA A 515 -22.35 -2.99 -2.02
CA ALA A 515 -22.03 -3.52 -0.69
C ALA A 515 -22.96 -4.69 -0.38
N GLY A 516 -22.40 -5.88 -0.18
CA GLY A 516 -23.19 -7.11 0.00
C GLY A 516 -24.15 -7.38 -1.17
N GLY A 517 -23.75 -7.04 -2.40
CA GLY A 517 -24.56 -7.19 -3.60
C GLY A 517 -25.60 -6.09 -3.86
N LYS A 518 -25.79 -5.14 -2.94
CA LYS A 518 -26.69 -4.00 -3.11
C LYS A 518 -25.93 -2.77 -3.61
N GLU A 519 -26.48 -2.08 -4.60
CA GLU A 519 -25.89 -0.84 -5.12
C GLU A 519 -25.96 0.28 -4.06
N ILE A 520 -24.82 0.90 -3.75
CA ILE A 520 -24.70 2.03 -2.83
C ILE A 520 -24.25 3.32 -3.52
N ALA A 521 -23.68 3.22 -4.72
CA ALA A 521 -23.35 4.36 -5.57
C ALA A 521 -23.29 3.96 -7.05
N ALA A 522 -23.68 4.86 -7.94
CA ALA A 522 -23.65 4.67 -9.39
C ALA A 522 -23.35 5.99 -10.13
N SER A 523 -22.65 5.87 -11.27
CA SER A 523 -22.38 6.96 -12.22
C SER A 523 -22.28 6.39 -13.64
N ASP A 524 -22.60 7.19 -14.66
CA ASP A 524 -22.42 6.78 -16.06
C ASP A 524 -20.95 6.81 -16.49
N THR A 525 -20.09 7.53 -15.77
CA THR A 525 -18.68 7.72 -16.10
C THR A 525 -17.79 7.43 -14.89
N LEU A 526 -16.48 7.28 -15.13
CA LEU A 526 -15.46 7.10 -14.08
C LEU A 526 -15.25 8.42 -13.29
N ALA A 527 -16.17 8.72 -12.39
CA ALA A 527 -16.14 9.90 -11.53
C ALA A 527 -15.90 9.53 -10.07
N LYS A 528 -15.48 10.52 -9.26
CA LYS A 528 -15.46 10.35 -7.81
C LYS A 528 -16.89 10.14 -7.29
N MET A 529 -17.08 9.09 -6.50
CA MET A 529 -18.36 8.76 -5.88
C MET A 529 -18.21 8.46 -4.39
N THR A 530 -19.30 8.64 -3.67
CA THR A 530 -19.41 8.19 -2.28
C THR A 530 -20.72 7.44 -2.09
N GLY A 531 -20.66 6.37 -1.31
CA GLY A 531 -21.81 5.62 -0.83
C GLY A 531 -21.71 5.43 0.68
N VAL A 532 -22.76 4.92 1.31
CA VAL A 532 -22.78 4.59 2.74
C VAL A 532 -23.09 3.12 2.87
N LEU A 533 -22.31 2.42 3.71
CA LEU A 533 -22.57 1.01 3.98
C LEU A 533 -23.98 0.84 4.58
N PRO A 534 -24.71 -0.22 4.19
CA PRO A 534 -25.98 -0.53 4.81
C PRO A 534 -25.75 -0.82 6.31
N ARG A 535 -26.56 -0.20 7.17
CA ARG A 535 -26.57 -0.55 8.60
C ARG A 535 -27.20 -1.93 8.74
N ASN A 536 -26.48 -2.85 9.40
CA ASN A 536 -27.00 -4.16 9.78
C ASN A 536 -28.04 -4.03 10.89
#